data_dc815267baee8973f0d671578cbf707b
#
_entry.id   dc815267baee8973f0d671578cbf707b
#
_cell.length_a   1.000
_cell.length_b   1.000
_cell.length_c   1.000
_cell.angle_alpha   90.00
_cell.angle_beta   90.00
_cell.angle_gamma   90.00
#
_symmetry.space_group_name_H-M   'P 1'
#
loop_
_entity.id
_entity.type
_entity.pdbx_description
1 polymer ?
#
loop_
_entity_poly.entity_id
_entity_poly.type
_entity_poly.pdbx_seq_one_letter_code
_entity_poly.pdbx_strand_id
1 'polypeptide(L)'
;MIVAIADFAVAEDRATENPTHMALLAELAPRALGVRTHGSAALDLAWLAAGRLGASLMLSNRAWDVSAGVLLVREAGGLTYDWDGSEHGLDSFFTLASAPSLKNALLGLLPEIR
;
A
#
# COMPACT_ATOMS: atom_id res chain seq x y z
N MET A 1 4.00 8.18 11.51
CA MET A 1 4.39 7.40 10.33
C MET A 1 4.19 8.20 9.06
N ILE A 2 5.04 7.97 8.08
CA ILE A 2 4.86 8.49 6.72
C ILE A 2 4.39 7.33 5.86
N VAL A 3 3.31 7.55 5.12
CA VAL A 3 2.66 6.51 4.31
C VAL A 3 2.72 6.91 2.85
N ALA A 4 3.13 6.00 1.98
CA ALA A 4 3.00 6.15 0.54
C ALA A 4 1.71 5.50 0.06
N ILE A 5 1.02 6.16 -0.82
CA ILE A 5 -0.20 5.66 -1.46
C ILE A 5 -0.01 5.79 -2.97
N ALA A 6 -0.51 4.82 -3.72
CA ALA A 6 -0.39 4.84 -5.17
C ALA A 6 -1.17 6.00 -5.79
N ASP A 7 -0.87 6.31 -7.05
CA ASP A 7 -1.62 7.30 -7.81
C ASP A 7 -3.09 6.87 -7.96
N PHE A 8 -3.95 7.86 -8.16
CA PHE A 8 -5.33 7.59 -8.55
C PHE A 8 -5.36 6.85 -9.89
N ALA A 9 -6.31 5.94 -10.02
CA ALA A 9 -6.52 5.25 -11.26
C ALA A 9 -6.96 6.21 -12.37
N VAL A 10 -6.61 5.88 -13.59
CA VAL A 10 -6.96 6.65 -14.79
C VAL A 10 -7.79 5.80 -15.73
N ALA A 11 -8.39 6.44 -16.73
CA ALA A 11 -9.21 5.78 -17.73
C ALA A 11 -10.39 5.01 -17.11
N GLU A 12 -10.58 3.77 -17.52
CA GLU A 12 -11.74 2.97 -17.15
C GLU A 12 -11.79 2.56 -15.68
N ASP A 13 -10.65 2.53 -15.00
CA ASP A 13 -10.59 2.10 -13.61
C ASP A 13 -10.96 3.20 -12.61
N ARG A 14 -11.10 4.44 -13.07
CA ARG A 14 -11.39 5.58 -12.20
C ARG A 14 -12.66 5.42 -11.38
N ALA A 15 -13.72 4.92 -12.01
CA ALA A 15 -15.02 4.83 -11.37
C ALA A 15 -15.06 3.80 -10.25
N THR A 16 -14.23 2.75 -10.34
CA THR A 16 -14.22 1.65 -9.38
C THR A 16 -13.17 1.83 -8.30
N GLU A 17 -11.98 2.33 -8.62
CA GLU A 17 -10.87 2.41 -7.68
C GLU A 17 -10.79 3.75 -6.92
N ASN A 18 -11.07 4.87 -7.60
CA ASN A 18 -10.84 6.17 -6.99
C ASN A 18 -11.72 6.48 -5.78
N PRO A 19 -12.99 6.05 -5.69
CA PRO A 19 -13.76 6.22 -4.47
C PRO A 19 -13.13 5.54 -3.25
N THR A 20 -12.61 4.32 -3.42
CA THR A 20 -11.88 3.60 -2.36
C THR A 20 -10.59 4.32 -2.00
N HIS A 21 -9.86 4.80 -3.01
CA HIS A 21 -8.63 5.57 -2.82
C HIS A 21 -8.88 6.85 -2.01
N MET A 22 -9.95 7.58 -2.35
CA MET A 22 -10.32 8.79 -1.60
C MET A 22 -10.71 8.48 -0.16
N ALA A 23 -11.47 7.41 0.06
CA ALA A 23 -11.86 6.99 1.40
C ALA A 23 -10.63 6.62 2.25
N LEU A 24 -9.66 5.92 1.65
CA LEU A 24 -8.42 5.57 2.32
C LEU A 24 -7.62 6.82 2.67
N LEU A 25 -7.50 7.76 1.75
CA LEU A 25 -6.80 9.01 1.98
C LEU A 25 -7.44 9.82 3.14
N ALA A 26 -8.77 9.86 3.19
CA ALA A 26 -9.48 10.53 4.26
C ALA A 26 -9.21 9.90 5.64
N GLU A 27 -9.03 8.58 5.70
CA GLU A 27 -8.68 7.88 6.94
C GLU A 27 -7.22 8.09 7.34
N LEU A 28 -6.32 8.18 6.37
CA LEU A 28 -4.90 8.34 6.63
C LEU A 28 -4.51 9.78 7.00
N ALA A 29 -5.13 10.77 6.37
CA ALA A 29 -4.71 12.15 6.50
C ALA A 29 -4.63 12.65 7.95
N PRO A 30 -5.61 12.37 8.84
CA PRO A 30 -5.52 12.83 10.23
C PRO A 30 -4.59 11.99 11.11
N ARG A 31 -4.17 10.82 10.65
CA ARG A 31 -3.44 9.86 11.48
C ARG A 31 -1.97 9.71 11.09
N ALA A 32 -1.66 9.90 9.82
CA ALA A 32 -0.29 9.79 9.34
C ALA A 32 0.45 11.10 9.56
N LEU A 33 1.74 11.02 9.82
CA LEU A 33 2.60 12.20 9.89
C LEU A 33 2.68 12.88 8.51
N GLY A 34 2.60 12.08 7.46
CA GLY A 34 2.52 12.57 6.09
C GLY A 34 2.07 11.46 5.15
N VAL A 35 1.39 11.85 4.09
CA VAL A 35 0.98 10.96 3.01
C VAL A 35 1.69 11.40 1.75
N ARG A 36 2.29 10.46 1.03
CA ARG A 36 3.07 10.71 -0.17
C ARG A 36 2.53 9.91 -1.34
N THR A 37 2.53 10.52 -2.51
CA THR A 37 2.16 9.85 -3.76
C THR A 37 3.33 10.04 -4.73
N HIS A 38 4.11 8.99 -4.95
CA HIS A 38 5.29 9.06 -5.79
C HIS A 38 5.06 8.55 -7.21
N GLY A 39 3.99 7.79 -7.42
CA GLY A 39 3.67 7.22 -8.73
C GLY A 39 4.55 6.05 -9.14
N SER A 40 5.25 5.42 -8.19
CA SER A 40 6.12 4.28 -8.47
C SER A 40 6.04 3.26 -7.34
N ALA A 41 5.47 2.11 -7.65
CA ALA A 41 5.40 0.99 -6.72
C ALA A 41 6.80 0.53 -6.28
N ALA A 42 7.73 0.44 -7.23
CA ALA A 42 9.08 0.01 -6.94
C ALA A 42 9.79 0.97 -5.99
N LEU A 43 9.64 2.28 -6.20
CA LEU A 43 10.23 3.29 -5.34
C LEU A 43 9.64 3.25 -3.93
N ASP A 44 8.30 3.16 -3.83
CA ASP A 44 7.62 3.12 -2.54
C ASP A 44 8.06 1.92 -1.71
N LEU A 45 8.13 0.74 -2.31
CA LEU A 45 8.56 -0.48 -1.61
C LEU A 45 10.04 -0.43 -1.24
N ALA A 46 10.89 0.13 -2.10
CA ALA A 46 12.31 0.30 -1.79
C ALA A 46 12.52 1.26 -0.62
N TRP A 47 11.78 2.35 -0.57
CA TRP A 47 11.89 3.31 0.53
C TRP A 47 11.31 2.76 1.83
N LEU A 48 10.26 1.95 1.74
CA LEU A 48 9.75 1.23 2.92
C LEU A 48 10.80 0.27 3.45
N ALA A 49 11.43 -0.52 2.59
CA ALA A 49 12.50 -1.43 2.97
C ALA A 49 13.69 -0.70 3.59
N ALA A 50 13.98 0.51 3.12
CA ALA A 50 15.05 1.35 3.67
C ALA A 50 14.67 2.07 4.98
N GLY A 51 13.44 1.91 5.45
CA GLY A 51 12.98 2.54 6.69
C GLY A 51 12.56 3.99 6.55
N ARG A 52 12.40 4.49 5.32
CA ARG A 52 11.99 5.89 5.07
C ARG A 52 10.47 6.08 5.10
N LEU A 53 9.72 5.01 4.94
CA LEU A 53 8.26 5.00 5.02
C LEU A 53 7.83 4.01 6.08
N GLY A 54 6.69 4.28 6.72
CA GLY A 54 6.06 3.34 7.64
C GLY A 54 5.17 2.32 6.93
N ALA A 55 4.57 2.71 5.81
CA ALA A 55 3.68 1.86 5.05
C ALA A 55 3.62 2.29 3.59
N SER A 56 3.20 1.35 2.73
CA SER A 56 2.91 1.59 1.32
C SER A 56 1.64 0.83 0.96
N LEU A 57 0.70 1.52 0.31
CA LEU A 57 -0.62 0.98 0.00
C LEU A 57 -0.91 1.16 -1.49
N MET A 58 -1.19 0.06 -2.16
CA MET A 58 -1.50 0.03 -3.58
C MET A 58 -2.81 -0.71 -3.80
N LEU A 59 -3.77 -0.06 -4.45
CA LEU A 59 -5.11 -0.61 -4.63
C LEU A 59 -5.21 -1.60 -5.78
N SER A 60 -4.33 -1.52 -6.75
CA SER A 60 -4.21 -2.52 -7.81
C SER A 60 -2.78 -2.56 -8.29
N ASN A 61 -2.34 -3.73 -8.69
CA ASN A 61 -0.98 -3.90 -9.16
C ASN A 61 -0.89 -5.11 -10.06
N ARG A 62 0.24 -5.23 -10.72
CA ARG A 62 0.62 -6.42 -11.45
C ARG A 62 1.85 -7.04 -10.81
N ALA A 63 1.93 -8.36 -10.82
CA ALA A 63 2.99 -9.08 -10.12
C ALA A 63 4.38 -8.55 -10.48
N TRP A 64 4.64 -8.28 -11.76
CA TRP A 64 5.96 -7.82 -12.20
C TRP A 64 6.30 -6.40 -11.72
N ASP A 65 5.30 -5.57 -11.38
CA ASP A 65 5.53 -4.23 -10.88
C ASP A 65 6.00 -4.22 -9.43
N VAL A 66 5.65 -5.25 -8.67
CA VAL A 66 5.85 -5.27 -7.22
C VAL A 66 6.74 -6.40 -6.71
N SER A 67 7.02 -7.42 -7.52
CA SER A 67 7.73 -8.62 -7.05
C SER A 67 9.06 -8.33 -6.38
N ALA A 68 9.92 -7.53 -7.01
CA ALA A 68 11.22 -7.19 -6.45
C ALA A 68 11.07 -6.37 -5.16
N GLY A 69 10.14 -5.41 -5.16
CA GLY A 69 9.88 -4.58 -3.99
C GLY A 69 9.33 -5.36 -2.81
N VAL A 70 8.43 -6.30 -3.05
CA VAL A 70 7.90 -7.20 -2.03
C VAL A 70 9.02 -8.00 -1.39
N LEU A 71 9.94 -8.53 -2.20
CA LEU A 71 11.10 -9.26 -1.69
C LEU A 71 11.97 -8.36 -0.82
N LEU A 72 12.27 -7.14 -1.28
CA LEU A 72 13.05 -6.19 -0.51
C LEU A 72 12.44 -5.89 0.86
N VAL A 73 11.13 -5.67 0.90
CA VAL A 73 10.43 -5.40 2.15
C VAL A 73 10.52 -6.59 3.10
N ARG A 74 10.30 -7.80 2.60
CA ARG A 74 10.40 -9.03 3.40
C ARG A 74 11.81 -9.23 3.95
N GLU A 75 12.83 -9.06 3.11
CA GLU A 75 14.23 -9.20 3.54
C GLU A 75 14.62 -8.15 4.58
N ALA A 76 14.01 -6.99 4.55
CA ALA A 76 14.24 -5.94 5.53
C ALA A 76 13.43 -6.11 6.83
N GLY A 77 12.63 -7.18 6.94
CA GLY A 77 11.82 -7.45 8.13
C GLY A 77 10.44 -6.83 8.12
N GLY A 78 10.04 -6.21 7.02
CA GLY A 78 8.68 -5.69 6.86
C GLY A 78 7.68 -6.77 6.48
N LEU A 79 6.41 -6.41 6.52
CA LEU A 79 5.31 -7.30 6.14
C LEU A 79 4.67 -6.85 4.84
N THR A 80 4.25 -7.83 4.03
CA THR A 80 3.48 -7.60 2.81
C THR A 80 2.20 -8.42 2.89
N TYR A 81 1.08 -7.82 2.56
CA TYR A 81 -0.21 -8.47 2.75
C TYR A 81 -1.25 -7.95 1.76
N ASP A 82 -2.35 -8.65 1.67
CA ASP A 82 -3.51 -8.27 0.91
C ASP A 82 -4.50 -7.47 1.78
N TRP A 83 -5.61 -7.02 1.19
CA TRP A 83 -6.61 -6.19 1.85
C TRP A 83 -7.22 -6.84 3.08
N ASP A 84 -7.36 -8.16 3.08
CA ASP A 84 -7.88 -8.93 4.22
C ASP A 84 -6.82 -9.28 5.26
N GLY A 85 -5.60 -8.85 5.07
CA GLY A 85 -4.50 -9.12 5.98
C GLY A 85 -3.75 -10.42 5.70
N SER A 86 -4.20 -11.23 4.74
CA SER A 86 -3.49 -12.44 4.36
C SER A 86 -2.16 -12.11 3.68
N GLU A 87 -1.22 -13.05 3.69
CA GLU A 87 0.08 -12.84 3.08
C GLU A 87 -0.04 -12.55 1.59
N HIS A 88 0.72 -11.55 1.11
CA HIS A 88 0.75 -11.17 -0.29
C HIS A 88 1.35 -12.29 -1.13
N GLY A 89 0.70 -12.58 -2.25
CA GLY A 89 1.13 -13.60 -3.22
C GLY A 89 1.02 -13.10 -4.64
N LEU A 90 1.37 -13.98 -5.59
CA LEU A 90 1.36 -13.62 -7.03
C LEU A 90 -0.03 -13.28 -7.55
N ASP A 91 -1.08 -13.84 -6.94
CA ASP A 91 -2.46 -13.59 -7.34
C ASP A 91 -3.09 -12.41 -6.60
N SER A 92 -2.37 -11.77 -5.71
CA SER A 92 -2.90 -10.63 -4.97
C SER A 92 -3.14 -9.44 -5.88
N PHE A 93 -4.34 -8.89 -5.80
CA PHE A 93 -4.71 -7.69 -6.55
C PHE A 93 -4.22 -6.42 -5.87
N PHE A 94 -4.20 -6.42 -4.55
CA PHE A 94 -3.72 -5.30 -3.73
C PHE A 94 -2.32 -5.60 -3.21
N THR A 95 -1.54 -4.58 -3.00
CA THR A 95 -0.25 -4.70 -2.32
C THR A 95 -0.20 -3.72 -1.18
N LEU A 96 -0.24 -4.25 0.03
CA LEU A 96 -0.09 -3.50 1.26
C LEU A 96 1.22 -3.94 1.92
N ALA A 97 1.99 -2.99 2.37
CA ALA A 97 3.26 -3.28 3.01
C ALA A 97 3.49 -2.30 4.16
N SER A 98 4.06 -2.78 5.24
CA SER A 98 4.32 -1.94 6.41
C SER A 98 5.38 -2.54 7.33
N ALA A 99 5.85 -1.72 8.28
CA ALA A 99 6.52 -2.25 9.45
C ALA A 99 5.55 -3.17 10.20
N PRO A 100 6.05 -4.24 10.85
CA PRO A 100 5.16 -5.20 11.52
C PRO A 100 4.23 -4.57 12.56
N SER A 101 4.71 -3.57 13.27
CA SER A 101 3.93 -2.90 14.33
C SER A 101 2.74 -2.10 13.80
N LEU A 102 2.70 -1.79 12.51
CA LEU A 102 1.66 -0.94 11.91
C LEU A 102 0.55 -1.74 11.23
N LYS A 103 0.73 -3.04 11.02
CA LYS A 103 -0.21 -3.84 10.22
C LYS A 103 -1.64 -3.76 10.73
N ASN A 104 -1.85 -4.05 12.01
CA ASN A 104 -3.20 -4.08 12.56
C ASN A 104 -3.88 -2.72 12.54
N ALA A 105 -3.15 -1.66 12.82
CA ALA A 105 -3.67 -0.30 12.76
C ALA A 105 -4.08 0.07 11.34
N LEU A 106 -3.26 -0.28 10.35
CA LEU A 106 -3.56 0.01 8.95
C LEU A 106 -4.76 -0.78 8.45
N LEU A 107 -4.85 -2.07 8.77
CA LEU A 107 -5.99 -2.89 8.38
C LEU A 107 -7.30 -2.33 8.95
N GLY A 108 -7.26 -1.78 10.16
CA GLY A 108 -8.42 -1.15 10.78
C GLY A 108 -8.88 0.15 10.10
N LEU A 109 -8.02 0.77 9.28
CA LEU A 109 -8.35 1.99 8.55
C LEU A 109 -8.89 1.74 7.15
N LEU A 110 -8.76 0.50 6.64
CA LEU A 110 -9.13 0.21 5.27
C LEU A 110 -10.64 0.30 5.09
N PRO A 111 -11.13 1.03 4.05
CA PRO A 111 -12.54 1.03 3.75
C PRO A 111 -12.98 -0.33 3.19
N GLU A 112 -14.27 -0.61 3.28
CA GLU A 112 -14.83 -1.81 2.66
C GLU A 112 -14.73 -1.71 1.14
N ILE A 113 -14.36 -2.82 0.52
CA ILE A 113 -14.34 -2.95 -0.94
C ILE A 113 -15.65 -3.58 -1.37
N ARG A 114 -16.28 -2.96 -2.33
CA ARG A 114 -17.56 -3.39 -2.87
C ARG A 114 -17.43 -3.89 -4.31
#